data_d2241382541b175f6136a96637a212fa
#
_entry.id   d2241382541b175f6136a96637a212fa
#
_cell.length_a   1.000
_cell.length_b   1.000
_cell.length_c   1.000
_cell.angle_alpha   90.00
_cell.angle_beta   90.00
_cell.angle_gamma   90.00
#
_symmetry.space_group_name_H-M   'P 1'
#
loop_
_entity.id
_entity.type
_entity.pdbx_description
1 polymer ?
#
loop_
_entity_poly.entity_id
_entity_poly.type
_entity_poly.pdbx_seq_one_letter_code
_entity_poly.pdbx_strand_id
1 'polypeptide(L)'
;MLDYYINLLLDAINNYDEESLESRKKLRDLVCIISEDNDVKKDPLIRELLYTASHKMRLFGYNVQNGYYRSDVFFEQNSSDLIYLRNQSIIKKYQSKVRSNNILDKSQQSIIDFYQSLDKKKMLVSAPTSYGKTFIMREILYLNRKQYNNV
;
A
#
# COMPACT_ATOMS: atom_id res chain seq x y z
N MET A 1 1.23 -5.76 -27.46
CA MET A 1 0.42 -5.21 -26.33
C MET A 1 1.23 -5.20 -25.03
N LEU A 2 1.86 -6.30 -24.65
CA LEU A 2 2.66 -6.41 -23.42
C LEU A 2 3.79 -5.37 -23.36
N ASP A 3 4.63 -5.26 -24.41
CA ASP A 3 5.73 -4.30 -24.49
C ASP A 3 5.25 -2.85 -24.36
N TYR A 4 4.06 -2.54 -24.81
CA TYR A 4 3.45 -1.22 -24.67
C TYR A 4 3.20 -0.88 -23.20
N TYR A 5 2.61 -1.80 -22.42
CA TYR A 5 2.37 -1.60 -21.01
C TYR A 5 3.67 -1.55 -20.20
N ILE A 6 4.65 -2.38 -20.55
CA ILE A 6 5.98 -2.35 -19.91
C ILE A 6 6.61 -0.96 -20.06
N ASN A 7 6.64 -0.43 -21.29
CA ASN A 7 7.23 0.88 -21.56
C ASN A 7 6.47 2.01 -20.85
N LEU A 8 5.13 1.97 -20.82
CA LEU A 8 4.33 2.96 -20.11
C LEU A 8 4.58 2.94 -18.60
N LEU A 9 4.66 1.75 -17.99
CA LEU A 9 4.94 1.61 -16.57
C LEU A 9 6.35 2.10 -16.23
N LEU A 10 7.35 1.69 -17.03
CA LEU A 10 8.73 2.12 -16.83
C LEU A 10 8.86 3.65 -16.91
N ASP A 11 8.25 4.27 -17.93
CA ASP A 11 8.25 5.73 -18.07
C ASP A 11 7.58 6.39 -16.86
N ALA A 12 6.40 5.94 -16.48
CA ALA A 12 5.67 6.51 -15.35
C ALA A 12 6.38 6.29 -13.99
N ILE A 13 7.05 5.15 -13.81
CA ILE A 13 7.83 4.85 -12.60
C ILE A 13 9.09 5.73 -12.53
N ASN A 14 9.80 5.88 -13.65
CA ASN A 14 11.05 6.63 -13.70
C ASN A 14 10.83 8.14 -13.53
N ASN A 15 9.71 8.64 -14.08
CA ASN A 15 9.34 10.06 -14.00
C ASN A 15 8.38 10.38 -12.83
N TYR A 16 8.21 9.44 -11.89
CA TYR A 16 7.31 9.64 -10.76
C TYR A 16 7.83 10.72 -9.82
N ASP A 17 6.99 11.74 -9.63
CA ASP A 17 7.17 12.81 -8.66
C ASP A 17 6.07 12.72 -7.58
N GLU A 18 6.49 12.50 -6.34
CA GLU A 18 5.57 12.37 -5.19
C GLU A 18 4.83 13.69 -4.89
N GLU A 19 5.39 14.85 -5.24
CA GLU A 19 4.78 16.14 -4.98
C GLU A 19 3.81 16.56 -6.09
N SER A 20 3.98 16.04 -7.29
CA SER A 20 3.10 16.30 -8.44
C SER A 20 1.82 15.50 -8.39
N LEU A 21 0.67 16.18 -8.31
CA LEU A 21 -0.65 15.54 -8.38
C LEU A 21 -0.88 14.80 -9.70
N GLU A 22 -0.41 15.38 -10.80
CA GLU A 22 -0.53 14.81 -12.14
C GLU A 22 0.28 13.52 -12.26
N SER A 23 1.52 13.53 -11.79
CA SER A 23 2.40 12.36 -11.77
C SER A 23 1.80 11.22 -10.94
N ARG A 24 1.29 11.53 -9.74
CA ARG A 24 0.60 10.56 -8.89
C ARG A 24 -0.64 9.97 -9.56
N LYS A 25 -1.43 10.82 -10.22
CA LYS A 25 -2.65 10.39 -10.93
C LYS A 25 -2.28 9.48 -12.09
N LYS A 26 -1.33 9.89 -12.94
CA LYS A 26 -0.86 9.10 -14.11
C LYS A 26 -0.43 7.70 -13.69
N LEU A 27 0.43 7.58 -12.68
CA LEU A 27 0.94 6.28 -12.24
C LEU A 27 -0.18 5.41 -11.63
N ARG A 28 -1.06 5.99 -10.81
CA ARG A 28 -2.20 5.28 -10.22
C ARG A 28 -3.15 4.75 -11.28
N ASP A 29 -3.53 5.58 -12.24
CA ASP A 29 -4.49 5.22 -13.28
C ASP A 29 -3.92 4.08 -14.17
N LEU A 30 -2.61 4.12 -14.48
CA LEU A 30 -1.92 3.02 -15.17
C LEU A 30 -1.96 1.72 -14.36
N VAL A 31 -1.65 1.77 -13.08
CA VAL A 31 -1.70 0.60 -12.20
C VAL A 31 -3.10 0.00 -12.17
N CYS A 32 -4.14 0.83 -12.04
CA CYS A 32 -5.53 0.36 -12.06
C CYS A 32 -5.88 -0.33 -13.39
N ILE A 33 -5.62 0.32 -14.52
CA ILE A 33 -5.95 -0.20 -15.85
C ILE A 33 -5.27 -1.55 -16.10
N ILE A 34 -3.97 -1.64 -15.82
CA ILE A 34 -3.20 -2.88 -16.09
C ILE A 34 -3.60 -3.99 -15.12
N SER A 35 -3.97 -3.65 -13.88
CA SER A 35 -4.41 -4.64 -12.88
C SER A 35 -5.78 -5.25 -13.18
N GLU A 36 -6.60 -4.59 -13.97
CA GLU A 36 -7.88 -5.13 -14.44
C GLU A 36 -7.72 -6.12 -15.59
N ASP A 37 -6.62 -6.03 -16.33
CA ASP A 37 -6.32 -6.96 -17.44
C ASP A 37 -5.74 -8.28 -16.90
N ASN A 38 -6.58 -9.32 -16.91
CA ASN A 38 -6.23 -10.62 -16.33
C ASN A 38 -5.10 -11.34 -17.07
N ASP A 39 -4.86 -11.06 -18.34
CA ASP A 39 -3.82 -11.72 -19.11
C ASP A 39 -2.48 -11.00 -18.95
N VAL A 40 -2.51 -9.67 -18.98
CA VAL A 40 -1.32 -8.83 -18.84
C VAL A 40 -0.74 -8.92 -17.42
N LYS A 41 -1.57 -8.88 -16.39
CA LYS A 41 -1.10 -8.93 -15.00
C LYS A 41 -0.49 -10.26 -14.55
N LYS A 42 -0.62 -11.33 -15.36
CA LYS A 42 0.04 -12.62 -15.09
C LYS A 42 1.51 -12.63 -15.50
N ASP A 43 1.91 -11.70 -16.36
CA ASP A 43 3.29 -11.60 -16.79
C ASP A 43 4.20 -11.23 -15.61
N PRO A 44 5.33 -11.96 -15.42
CA PRO A 44 6.21 -11.73 -14.25
C PRO A 44 6.81 -10.32 -14.23
N LEU A 45 7.19 -9.76 -15.37
CA LEU A 45 7.77 -8.43 -15.44
C LEU A 45 6.74 -7.34 -15.16
N ILE A 46 5.53 -7.48 -15.70
CA ILE A 46 4.41 -6.58 -15.38
C ILE A 46 4.10 -6.61 -13.88
N ARG A 47 4.07 -7.78 -13.26
CA ARG A 47 3.82 -7.91 -11.81
C ARG A 47 4.88 -7.18 -10.98
N GLU A 48 6.14 -7.29 -11.37
CA GLU A 48 7.23 -6.56 -10.71
C GLU A 48 7.08 -5.04 -10.87
N LEU A 49 6.74 -4.59 -12.07
CA LEU A 49 6.52 -3.17 -12.33
C LEU A 49 5.30 -2.64 -11.59
N LEU A 50 4.19 -3.37 -11.53
CA LEU A 50 3.01 -3.02 -10.74
C LEU A 50 3.33 -2.97 -9.24
N TYR A 51 4.10 -3.93 -8.75
CA TYR A 51 4.59 -3.91 -7.38
C TYR A 51 5.44 -2.67 -7.11
N THR A 52 6.40 -2.38 -7.99
CA THR A 52 7.29 -1.22 -7.86
C THR A 52 6.51 0.10 -7.89
N ALA A 53 5.55 0.23 -8.82
CA ALA A 53 4.68 1.40 -8.93
C ALA A 53 3.83 1.61 -7.67
N SER A 54 3.17 0.56 -7.20
CA SER A 54 2.34 0.62 -5.98
C SER A 54 3.18 0.92 -4.75
N HIS A 55 4.41 0.40 -4.70
CA HIS A 55 5.34 0.67 -3.61
C HIS A 55 5.81 2.13 -3.61
N LYS A 56 6.12 2.70 -4.78
CA LYS A 56 6.46 4.14 -4.90
C LYS A 56 5.31 5.02 -4.43
N MET A 57 4.08 4.68 -4.78
CA MET A 57 2.87 5.40 -4.35
C MET A 57 2.47 5.11 -2.89
N ARG A 58 3.17 4.18 -2.21
CA ARG A 58 2.88 3.72 -0.84
C ARG A 58 1.50 3.06 -0.69
N LEU A 59 1.01 2.45 -1.75
CA LEU A 59 -0.24 1.70 -1.80
C LEU A 59 -0.03 0.23 -1.42
N PHE A 60 0.54 -0.03 -0.24
CA PHE A 60 0.94 -1.37 0.20
C PHE A 60 -0.23 -2.36 0.28
N GLY A 61 -1.40 -1.89 0.72
CA GLY A 61 -2.60 -2.72 0.76
C GLY A 61 -3.04 -3.24 -0.60
N TYR A 62 -2.78 -2.46 -1.64
CA TYR A 62 -3.09 -2.83 -3.02
C TYR A 62 -2.24 -4.01 -3.51
N ASN A 63 -0.96 -4.03 -3.15
CA ASN A 63 -0.06 -5.14 -3.49
C ASN A 63 -0.53 -6.46 -2.86
N VAL A 64 -0.97 -6.43 -1.60
CA VAL A 64 -1.50 -7.60 -0.91
C VAL A 64 -2.80 -8.09 -1.56
N GLN A 65 -3.72 -7.17 -1.83
CA GLN A 65 -5.03 -7.50 -2.41
C GLN A 65 -4.90 -8.13 -3.81
N ASN A 66 -3.98 -7.63 -4.63
CA ASN A 66 -3.77 -8.13 -5.98
C ASN A 66 -2.76 -9.29 -6.06
N GLY A 67 -2.22 -9.73 -4.94
CA GLY A 67 -1.27 -10.85 -4.90
C GLY A 67 0.10 -10.53 -5.53
N TYR A 68 0.43 -9.27 -5.81
CA TYR A 68 1.75 -8.87 -6.30
C TYR A 68 2.84 -9.16 -5.27
N TYR A 69 2.42 -9.30 -4.05
CA TYR A 69 3.22 -9.51 -2.87
C TYR A 69 3.59 -10.97 -2.59
N ARG A 70 2.88 -11.93 -3.18
CA ARG A 70 3.00 -13.36 -2.91
C ARG A 70 3.84 -14.14 -3.90
N SER A 71 4.58 -13.51 -4.78
CA SER A 71 5.56 -14.28 -5.53
C SER A 71 6.84 -14.44 -4.71
N ASP A 72 6.76 -15.21 -3.61
CA ASP A 72 7.92 -15.62 -2.83
C ASP A 72 9.03 -16.15 -3.76
N VAL A 73 8.64 -16.88 -4.78
CA VAL A 73 9.53 -17.40 -5.83
C VAL A 73 10.17 -16.29 -6.67
N PHE A 74 9.50 -15.17 -6.90
CA PHE A 74 10.01 -14.08 -7.74
C PHE A 74 11.04 -13.23 -7.00
N PHE A 75 10.82 -13.01 -5.70
CA PHE A 75 11.75 -12.28 -4.84
C PHE A 75 13.02 -13.08 -4.52
N GLU A 76 12.90 -14.39 -4.36
CA GLU A 76 14.06 -15.26 -4.13
C GLU A 76 15.01 -15.30 -5.33
N GLN A 77 14.52 -15.14 -6.56
CA GLN A 77 15.33 -15.26 -7.76
C GLN A 77 15.95 -13.95 -8.26
N ASN A 78 15.39 -12.77 -7.95
CA ASN A 78 15.74 -11.53 -8.64
C ASN A 78 16.00 -10.30 -7.76
N SER A 79 15.78 -10.35 -6.46
CA SER A 79 16.07 -9.23 -5.57
C SER A 79 17.24 -9.52 -4.64
N SER A 80 18.07 -8.50 -4.40
CA SER A 80 19.04 -8.59 -3.33
C SER A 80 18.28 -8.78 -2.01
N ASP A 81 18.81 -9.62 -1.13
CA ASP A 81 18.26 -9.88 0.21
C ASP A 81 17.92 -8.59 0.98
N LEU A 82 18.66 -7.51 0.70
CA LEU A 82 18.43 -6.19 1.29
C LEU A 82 17.12 -5.55 0.84
N ILE A 83 16.74 -5.68 -0.44
CA ILE A 83 15.46 -5.15 -0.96
C ILE A 83 14.31 -5.94 -0.36
N TYR A 84 14.43 -7.26 -0.30
CA TYR A 84 13.44 -8.12 0.34
C TYR A 84 13.24 -7.75 1.81
N LEU A 85 14.32 -7.67 2.59
CA LEU A 85 14.28 -7.32 4.01
C LEU A 85 13.70 -5.93 4.25
N ARG A 86 14.06 -4.96 3.41
CA ARG A 86 13.50 -3.60 3.46
C ARG A 86 11.99 -3.62 3.22
N ASN A 87 11.54 -4.35 2.21
CA ASN A 87 10.12 -4.46 1.88
C ASN A 87 9.35 -5.15 3.02
N GLN A 88 9.86 -6.23 3.56
CA GLN A 88 9.29 -6.93 4.72
C GLN A 88 9.19 -6.01 5.95
N SER A 89 10.21 -5.21 6.20
CA SER A 89 10.21 -4.23 7.30
C SER A 89 9.13 -3.16 7.13
N ILE A 90 8.98 -2.62 5.91
CA ILE A 90 7.93 -1.63 5.61
C ILE A 90 6.55 -2.22 5.81
N ILE A 91 6.31 -3.44 5.35
CA ILE A 91 5.04 -4.12 5.48
C ILE A 91 4.70 -4.35 6.94
N LYS A 92 5.64 -4.92 7.69
CA LYS A 92 5.44 -5.17 9.12
C LYS A 92 5.09 -3.89 9.87
N LYS A 93 5.65 -2.74 9.46
CA LYS A 93 5.35 -1.43 10.03
C LYS A 93 3.91 -1.00 9.80
N TYR A 94 3.37 -1.26 8.61
CA TYR A 94 2.03 -0.81 8.22
C TYR A 94 0.97 -1.92 8.33
N GLN A 95 1.34 -3.09 8.83
CA GLN A 95 0.42 -4.20 9.00
C GLN A 95 -0.66 -3.88 10.04
N SER A 96 -1.92 -4.13 9.69
CA SER A 96 -3.06 -4.00 10.60
C SER A 96 -2.89 -4.88 11.84
N LYS A 97 -3.20 -4.33 13.01
CA LYS A 97 -3.20 -5.08 14.27
C LYS A 97 -4.49 -5.85 14.49
N VAL A 98 -5.56 -5.48 13.78
CA VAL A 98 -6.87 -6.16 13.83
C VAL A 98 -6.91 -7.33 12.84
N ARG A 99 -6.36 -7.13 11.64
CA ARG A 99 -6.37 -8.13 10.55
C ARG A 99 -4.99 -8.23 9.93
N SER A 100 -4.27 -9.30 10.22
CA SER A 100 -2.91 -9.53 9.75
C SER A 100 -2.75 -9.51 8.22
N ASN A 101 -3.83 -9.76 7.48
CA ASN A 101 -3.81 -9.74 6.01
C ASN A 101 -4.01 -8.34 5.41
N ASN A 102 -4.32 -7.33 6.23
CA ASN A 102 -4.53 -5.97 5.76
C ASN A 102 -3.31 -5.12 6.08
N ILE A 103 -2.99 -4.22 5.16
CA ILE A 103 -1.92 -3.24 5.34
C ILE A 103 -2.55 -1.85 5.26
N LEU A 104 -2.20 -1.01 6.23
CA LEU A 104 -2.58 0.40 6.26
C LEU A 104 -1.77 1.17 5.21
N ASP A 105 -2.36 2.17 4.59
CA ASP A 105 -1.56 3.15 3.88
C ASP A 105 -0.83 4.10 4.85
N LYS A 106 0.11 4.86 4.33
CA LYS A 106 0.90 5.78 5.17
C LYS A 106 0.04 6.83 5.87
N SER A 107 -0.97 7.34 5.18
CA SER A 107 -1.85 8.37 5.74
C SER A 107 -2.77 7.81 6.81
N GLN A 108 -3.27 6.60 6.64
CA GLN A 108 -4.03 5.88 7.67
C GLN A 108 -3.17 5.61 8.91
N GLN A 109 -1.93 5.15 8.72
CA GLN A 109 -1.00 4.95 9.83
C GLN A 109 -0.69 6.25 10.55
N SER A 110 -0.47 7.36 9.82
CA SER A 110 -0.20 8.67 10.43
C SER A 110 -1.36 9.17 11.30
N ILE A 111 -2.60 8.88 10.92
CA ILE A 111 -3.78 9.22 11.75
C ILE A 111 -3.76 8.42 13.06
N ILE A 112 -3.42 7.13 12.98
CA ILE A 112 -3.34 6.26 14.15
C ILE A 112 -2.22 6.73 15.09
N ASP A 113 -1.03 7.00 14.53
CA ASP A 113 0.13 7.48 15.29
C ASP A 113 -0.17 8.84 15.96
N PHE A 114 -0.81 9.75 15.22
CA PHE A 114 -1.24 11.04 15.77
C PHE A 114 -2.22 10.85 16.93
N TYR A 115 -3.23 9.97 16.79
CA TYR A 115 -4.15 9.68 17.88
C TYR A 115 -3.42 9.13 19.11
N GLN A 116 -2.43 8.26 18.93
CA GLN A 116 -1.65 7.70 20.04
C GLN A 116 -0.82 8.76 20.77
N SER A 117 -0.38 9.81 20.07
CA SER A 117 0.40 10.91 20.65
C SER A 117 -0.43 11.92 21.44
N LEU A 118 -1.78 11.90 21.34
CA LEU A 118 -2.63 12.85 22.04
C LEU A 118 -2.74 12.52 23.54
N ASP A 119 -2.56 13.52 24.38
CA ASP A 119 -2.80 13.42 25.84
C ASP A 119 -4.29 13.20 26.13
N LYS A 120 -5.15 14.01 25.49
CA LYS A 120 -6.60 13.84 25.52
C LYS A 120 -7.02 13.09 24.27
N LYS A 121 -7.44 11.85 24.39
CA LYS A 121 -7.83 10.95 23.29
C LYS A 121 -9.12 11.40 22.56
N LYS A 122 -9.09 12.63 22.03
CA LYS A 122 -10.18 13.20 21.22
C LYS A 122 -9.62 13.68 19.90
N MET A 123 -10.16 13.18 18.79
CA MET A 123 -9.75 13.53 17.44
C MET A 123 -10.95 13.56 16.49
N LEU A 124 -10.97 14.55 15.61
CA LEU A 124 -11.91 14.61 14.50
C LEU A 124 -11.17 14.28 13.20
N VAL A 125 -11.65 13.26 12.47
CA VAL A 125 -11.10 12.88 11.16
C VAL A 125 -12.11 13.22 10.08
N SER A 126 -11.76 14.18 9.22
CA SER A 126 -12.51 14.49 8.00
C SER A 126 -11.80 13.88 6.80
N ALA A 127 -12.46 12.98 6.11
CA ALA A 127 -11.91 12.27 4.95
C ALA A 127 -13.05 11.76 4.06
N PRO A 128 -12.80 11.50 2.75
CA PRO A 128 -13.78 10.89 1.83
C PRO A 128 -14.33 9.57 2.37
N THR A 129 -15.50 9.15 1.87
CA THR A 129 -16.17 7.92 2.34
C THR A 129 -15.31 6.66 2.13
N SER A 130 -14.59 6.60 1.01
CA SER A 130 -13.70 5.49 0.64
C SER A 130 -12.38 5.44 1.40
N TYR A 131 -12.07 6.42 2.24
CA TYR A 131 -10.78 6.52 2.93
C TYR A 131 -10.53 5.43 3.99
N GLY A 132 -11.55 4.65 4.35
CA GLY A 132 -11.42 3.61 5.35
C GLY A 132 -11.51 4.10 6.80
N LYS A 133 -12.28 5.17 7.07
CA LYS A 133 -12.47 5.72 8.43
C LYS A 133 -12.85 4.67 9.46
N THR A 134 -13.78 3.78 9.13
CA THR A 134 -14.22 2.69 10.02
C THR A 134 -13.09 1.71 10.31
N PHE A 135 -12.22 1.47 9.33
CA PHE A 135 -11.05 0.61 9.51
C PHE A 135 -10.04 1.24 10.46
N ILE A 136 -9.71 2.54 10.27
CA ILE A 136 -8.83 3.30 11.17
C ILE A 136 -9.39 3.31 12.60
N MET A 137 -10.69 3.53 12.76
CA MET A 137 -11.36 3.51 14.07
C MET A 137 -11.21 2.16 14.76
N ARG A 138 -11.36 1.04 14.03
CA ARG A 138 -11.15 -0.31 14.58
C ARG A 138 -9.71 -0.52 15.05
N GLU A 139 -8.73 -0.06 14.29
CA GLU A 139 -7.32 -0.12 14.70
C GLU A 139 -7.08 0.66 15.99
N ILE A 140 -7.61 1.88 16.09
CA ILE A 140 -7.49 2.73 17.28
C ILE A 140 -8.13 2.05 18.49
N LEU A 141 -9.34 1.53 18.36
CA LEU A 141 -10.04 0.82 19.45
C LEU A 141 -9.26 -0.42 19.89
N TYR A 142 -8.76 -1.20 18.95
CA TYR A 142 -7.97 -2.38 19.26
C TYR A 142 -6.68 -2.04 20.02
N LEU A 143 -5.95 -1.02 19.60
CA LEU A 143 -4.71 -0.58 20.26
C LEU A 143 -4.98 -0.07 21.69
N ASN A 144 -6.14 0.52 21.93
CA ASN A 144 -6.51 1.09 23.22
C ASN A 144 -7.45 0.18 24.05
N ARG A 145 -7.70 -1.06 23.63
CA ARG A 145 -8.67 -1.98 24.26
C ARG A 145 -8.46 -2.19 25.77
N LYS A 146 -7.21 -2.10 26.25
CA LYS A 146 -6.90 -2.23 27.66
C LYS A 146 -7.33 -1.02 28.51
N GLN A 147 -7.56 0.13 27.86
CA GLN A 147 -7.99 1.37 28.54
C GLN A 147 -9.52 1.47 28.60
N TYR A 148 -10.23 0.71 27.78
CA TYR A 148 -11.69 0.69 27.72
C TYR A 148 -12.19 -0.66 28.21
N ASN A 149 -12.54 -0.74 29.50
CA ASN A 149 -12.99 -1.99 30.13
C ASN A 149 -14.34 -2.51 29.61
N ASN A 150 -15.01 -1.82 28.69
CA ASN A 150 -16.37 -2.15 28.20
C ASN A 150 -16.55 -1.80 26.72
N VAL A 151 -15.73 -2.34 25.84
CA VAL A 151 -16.00 -2.29 24.40
C VAL A 151 -16.06 -3.70 23.80
#